data_abb9173d9d2587aa014c01e8b6b232b8
#
_entry.id   abb9173d9d2587aa014c01e8b6b232b8
#
_cell.length_a   1.000
_cell.length_b   1.000
_cell.length_c   1.000
_cell.angle_alpha   90.00
_cell.angle_beta   90.00
_cell.angle_gamma   90.00
#
_symmetry.space_group_name_H-M   'P 1'
#
loop_
_entity.id
_entity.type
_entity.pdbx_description
1 polymer ?
#
loop_
_entity_poly.entity_id
_entity_poly.type
_entity_poly.pdbx_seq_one_letter_code
_entity_poly.pdbx_strand_id
1 'polypeptide(L)'
;MNLTVQEREKLLMYLAADMAQKRLARGVKLNYPEAIALITGFVVEGARDGKTVRSLMEEARFVLTAEQVMDGVAALLSEVQVEATFPDGTKLVTVHDPIQGYSEEAASGEASIPGEYEFADDPIVLLEHRQRITRSITNNGSRPIQVGSHFHFYEANSALAFDREGTQGYRLDIPSGLSVRIEPGETQEVRLVEIGGTKEIYGFAGMTNGRIQS
;
A
#
# COMPACT_ATOMS: atom_id res chain seq x y z
N MET A 1 -4.24 7.10 -39.24
CA MET A 1 -3.52 7.61 -38.03
C MET A 1 -2.85 6.40 -37.39
N ASN A 2 -1.52 6.39 -37.33
CA ASN A 2 -0.77 5.30 -36.71
C ASN A 2 -0.52 5.65 -35.24
N LEU A 3 -1.37 5.13 -34.37
CA LEU A 3 -1.24 5.29 -32.91
C LEU A 3 -0.62 4.02 -32.32
N THR A 4 0.29 4.18 -31.38
CA THR A 4 0.73 3.11 -30.48
C THR A 4 -0.42 2.63 -29.61
N VAL A 5 -0.29 1.47 -29.00
CA VAL A 5 -1.31 0.96 -28.05
C VAL A 5 -1.53 1.95 -26.91
N GLN A 6 -0.44 2.51 -26.36
CA GLN A 6 -0.51 3.45 -25.27
C GLN A 6 -1.20 4.78 -25.64
N GLU A 7 -0.93 5.31 -26.83
CA GLU A 7 -1.63 6.52 -27.30
C GLU A 7 -3.11 6.28 -27.53
N ARG A 8 -3.48 5.10 -28.00
CA ARG A 8 -4.88 4.70 -28.17
C ARG A 8 -5.60 4.58 -26.83
N GLU A 9 -4.99 3.97 -25.82
CA GLU A 9 -5.56 3.90 -24.47
C GLU A 9 -5.73 5.29 -23.85
N LYS A 10 -4.76 6.18 -24.00
CA LYS A 10 -4.88 7.58 -23.56
C LYS A 10 -6.01 8.32 -24.25
N LEU A 11 -6.20 8.09 -25.57
CA LEU A 11 -7.29 8.69 -26.31
C LEU A 11 -8.67 8.18 -25.86
N LEU A 12 -8.79 6.88 -25.57
CA LEU A 12 -10.03 6.30 -25.02
C LEU A 12 -10.35 6.85 -23.64
N MET A 13 -9.35 7.02 -22.79
CA MET A 13 -9.50 7.62 -21.47
C MET A 13 -9.97 9.07 -21.57
N TYR A 14 -9.39 9.84 -22.48
CA TYR A 14 -9.80 11.21 -22.75
C TYR A 14 -11.25 11.31 -23.25
N LEU A 15 -11.64 10.42 -24.16
CA LEU A 15 -13.01 10.34 -24.67
C LEU A 15 -14.00 9.99 -23.56
N ALA A 16 -13.63 9.07 -22.66
CA ALA A 16 -14.44 8.72 -21.50
C ALA A 16 -14.61 9.89 -20.54
N ALA A 17 -13.54 10.66 -20.29
CA ALA A 17 -13.57 11.87 -19.46
C ALA A 17 -14.50 12.94 -20.07
N ASP A 18 -14.40 13.23 -21.37
CA ASP A 18 -15.27 14.18 -22.08
C ASP A 18 -16.75 13.75 -22.03
N MET A 19 -17.01 12.46 -22.18
CA MET A 19 -18.36 11.89 -22.07
C MET A 19 -18.92 12.06 -20.64
N ALA A 20 -18.10 11.76 -19.62
CA ALA A 20 -18.46 11.92 -18.20
C ALA A 20 -18.79 13.39 -17.90
N GLN A 21 -17.95 14.31 -18.34
CA GLN A 21 -18.17 15.75 -18.17
C GLN A 21 -19.48 16.23 -18.81
N LYS A 22 -19.81 15.76 -20.01
CA LYS A 22 -21.09 16.05 -20.70
C LYS A 22 -22.30 15.48 -19.97
N ARG A 23 -22.16 14.34 -19.30
CA ARG A 23 -23.21 13.75 -18.45
C ARG A 23 -23.41 14.58 -17.21
N LEU A 24 -22.33 14.94 -16.53
CA LEU A 24 -22.35 15.80 -15.33
C LEU A 24 -22.98 17.15 -15.62
N ALA A 25 -22.65 17.78 -16.75
CA ALA A 25 -23.24 19.06 -17.19
C ALA A 25 -24.77 19.01 -17.39
N ARG A 26 -25.33 17.82 -17.59
CA ARG A 26 -26.79 17.57 -17.67
C ARG A 26 -27.42 17.17 -16.34
N GLY A 27 -26.65 17.19 -15.25
CA GLY A 27 -27.12 16.76 -13.93
C GLY A 27 -27.23 15.23 -13.76
N VAL A 28 -26.57 14.44 -14.64
CA VAL A 28 -26.54 12.99 -14.52
C VAL A 28 -25.43 12.60 -13.57
N LYS A 29 -25.75 11.85 -12.51
CA LYS A 29 -24.75 11.30 -11.59
C LYS A 29 -23.83 10.32 -12.31
N LEU A 30 -22.53 10.42 -12.04
CA LEU A 30 -21.51 9.58 -12.65
C LEU A 30 -21.41 8.21 -11.96
N ASN A 31 -21.21 7.16 -12.74
CA ASN A 31 -20.86 5.84 -12.22
C ASN A 31 -19.34 5.77 -11.93
N TYR A 32 -18.88 4.65 -11.35
CA TYR A 32 -17.49 4.44 -10.95
C TYR A 32 -16.47 4.66 -12.09
N PRO A 33 -16.58 4.02 -13.29
CA PRO A 33 -15.63 4.26 -14.37
C PRO A 33 -15.67 5.69 -14.92
N GLU A 34 -16.82 6.36 -14.91
CA GLU A 34 -16.95 7.75 -15.35
C GLU A 34 -16.27 8.71 -14.38
N ALA A 35 -16.40 8.48 -13.08
CA ALA A 35 -15.72 9.26 -12.05
C ALA A 35 -14.19 9.14 -12.19
N ILE A 36 -13.66 7.91 -12.33
CA ILE A 36 -12.23 7.68 -12.58
C ILE A 36 -11.77 8.38 -13.85
N ALA A 37 -12.52 8.26 -14.95
CA ALA A 37 -12.14 8.85 -16.21
C ALA A 37 -12.04 10.39 -16.12
N LEU A 38 -12.98 11.02 -15.43
CA LEU A 38 -12.99 12.48 -15.27
C LEU A 38 -11.79 12.97 -14.43
N ILE A 39 -11.49 12.30 -13.31
CA ILE A 39 -10.34 12.61 -12.47
C ILE A 39 -9.03 12.37 -13.24
N THR A 40 -8.94 11.26 -13.97
CA THR A 40 -7.78 10.94 -14.80
C THR A 40 -7.55 11.98 -15.88
N GLY A 41 -8.62 12.42 -16.58
CA GLY A 41 -8.55 13.47 -17.58
C GLY A 41 -8.03 14.78 -17.00
N PHE A 42 -8.51 15.18 -15.82
CA PHE A 42 -8.02 16.37 -15.11
C PHE A 42 -6.51 16.30 -14.82
N VAL A 43 -6.03 15.15 -14.34
CA VAL A 43 -4.61 14.95 -14.02
C VAL A 43 -3.74 14.98 -15.29
N VAL A 44 -4.16 14.29 -16.36
CA VAL A 44 -3.41 14.21 -17.61
C VAL A 44 -3.29 15.58 -18.28
N GLU A 45 -4.40 16.33 -18.36
CA GLU A 45 -4.41 17.68 -18.93
C GLU A 45 -3.62 18.66 -18.05
N GLY A 46 -3.77 18.60 -16.73
CA GLY A 46 -2.99 19.44 -15.82
C GLY A 46 -1.48 19.19 -15.89
N ALA A 47 -1.05 17.94 -16.10
CA ALA A 47 0.35 17.61 -16.35
C ALA A 47 0.84 18.22 -17.69
N ARG A 48 -0.01 18.19 -18.71
CA ARG A 48 0.22 18.80 -20.02
C ARG A 48 0.34 20.33 -19.93
N ASP A 49 -0.44 20.95 -19.05
CA ASP A 49 -0.42 22.38 -18.76
C ASP A 49 0.79 22.81 -17.91
N GLY A 50 1.63 21.85 -17.47
CA GLY A 50 2.84 22.12 -16.70
C GLY A 50 2.63 22.22 -15.19
N LYS A 51 1.49 21.78 -14.65
CA LYS A 51 1.28 21.67 -13.20
C LYS A 51 2.24 20.65 -12.59
N THR A 52 2.54 20.81 -11.31
CA THR A 52 3.38 19.87 -10.59
C THR A 52 2.59 18.65 -10.13
N VAL A 53 3.26 17.51 -9.87
CA VAL A 53 2.64 16.31 -9.27
C VAL A 53 1.89 16.68 -7.98
N ARG A 54 2.53 17.45 -7.11
CA ARG A 54 1.95 17.86 -5.82
C ARG A 54 0.66 18.67 -6.01
N SER A 55 0.68 19.66 -6.89
CA SER A 55 -0.51 20.48 -7.20
C SER A 55 -1.66 19.61 -7.72
N LEU A 56 -1.35 18.66 -8.63
CA LEU A 56 -2.37 17.77 -9.18
C LEU A 56 -2.94 16.79 -8.14
N MET A 57 -2.12 16.26 -7.23
CA MET A 57 -2.59 15.42 -6.11
C MET A 57 -3.57 16.19 -5.20
N GLU A 58 -3.33 17.46 -4.98
CA GLU A 58 -4.18 18.32 -4.14
C GLU A 58 -5.45 18.76 -4.89
N GLU A 59 -5.32 19.29 -6.12
CA GLU A 59 -6.43 19.83 -6.88
C GLU A 59 -7.41 18.78 -7.40
N ALA A 60 -6.92 17.60 -7.78
CA ALA A 60 -7.76 16.54 -8.31
C ALA A 60 -8.78 16.00 -7.28
N ARG A 61 -8.54 16.22 -6.00
CA ARG A 61 -9.49 15.88 -4.91
C ARG A 61 -10.78 16.71 -4.96
N PHE A 62 -10.77 17.83 -5.67
CA PHE A 62 -11.91 18.76 -5.75
C PHE A 62 -12.63 18.70 -7.10
N VAL A 63 -12.31 17.73 -7.95
CA VAL A 63 -12.93 17.59 -9.26
C VAL A 63 -14.37 17.10 -9.16
N LEU A 64 -14.66 16.24 -8.17
CA LEU A 64 -15.98 15.65 -7.95
C LEU A 64 -16.41 15.75 -6.48
N THR A 65 -17.73 15.84 -6.29
CA THR A 65 -18.38 15.74 -4.98
C THR A 65 -19.25 14.48 -4.90
N ALA A 66 -19.58 14.04 -3.68
CA ALA A 66 -20.43 12.87 -3.45
C ALA A 66 -21.83 13.00 -4.08
N GLU A 67 -22.36 14.23 -4.21
CA GLU A 67 -23.65 14.49 -4.86
C GLU A 67 -23.63 14.27 -6.38
N GLN A 68 -22.44 14.33 -6.99
CA GLN A 68 -22.24 14.22 -8.43
C GLN A 68 -22.02 12.78 -8.91
N VAL A 69 -21.89 11.85 -7.98
CA VAL A 69 -21.69 10.43 -8.27
C VAL A 69 -22.86 9.59 -7.80
N MET A 70 -22.98 8.38 -8.35
CA MET A 70 -24.00 7.41 -7.90
C MET A 70 -23.66 6.91 -6.50
N ASP A 71 -24.67 6.42 -5.79
CA ASP A 71 -24.52 5.88 -4.44
C ASP A 71 -23.49 4.74 -4.42
N GLY A 72 -22.64 4.70 -3.39
CA GLY A 72 -21.55 3.74 -3.25
C GLY A 72 -20.26 4.06 -4.05
N VAL A 73 -20.28 4.94 -5.05
CA VAL A 73 -19.09 5.27 -5.85
C VAL A 73 -18.02 5.92 -5.01
N ALA A 74 -18.39 6.87 -4.14
CA ALA A 74 -17.44 7.54 -3.27
C ALA A 74 -16.75 6.59 -2.28
N ALA A 75 -17.50 5.62 -1.72
CA ALA A 75 -16.98 4.58 -0.83
C ALA A 75 -16.00 3.63 -1.54
N LEU A 76 -16.27 3.30 -2.80
CA LEU A 76 -15.43 2.41 -3.60
C LEU A 76 -14.15 3.09 -4.10
N LEU A 77 -14.14 4.43 -4.20
CA LEU A 77 -13.08 5.20 -4.83
C LEU A 77 -12.20 5.89 -3.78
N SER A 78 -11.42 5.09 -3.03
CA SER A 78 -10.48 5.59 -2.02
C SER A 78 -9.24 6.24 -2.62
N GLU A 79 -8.79 5.77 -3.80
CA GLU A 79 -7.66 6.37 -4.51
C GLU A 79 -7.76 6.19 -6.04
N VAL A 80 -7.15 7.12 -6.77
CA VAL A 80 -6.94 7.01 -8.22
C VAL A 80 -5.45 7.21 -8.51
N GLN A 81 -4.85 6.26 -9.22
CA GLN A 81 -3.48 6.33 -9.67
C GLN A 81 -3.42 6.61 -11.16
N VAL A 82 -2.77 7.70 -11.54
CA VAL A 82 -2.68 8.16 -12.93
C VAL A 82 -1.24 8.30 -13.36
N GLU A 83 -0.86 7.58 -14.41
CA GLU A 83 0.41 7.81 -15.08
C GLU A 83 0.25 8.97 -16.08
N ALA A 84 0.92 10.09 -15.81
CA ALA A 84 0.85 11.29 -16.65
C ALA A 84 2.25 11.72 -17.13
N THR A 85 2.29 12.32 -18.33
CA THR A 85 3.53 12.80 -18.94
C THR A 85 3.70 14.28 -18.65
N PHE A 86 4.74 14.59 -17.88
CA PHE A 86 5.17 15.95 -17.54
C PHE A 86 6.29 16.44 -18.47
N PRO A 87 6.64 17.73 -18.49
CA PRO A 87 7.74 18.23 -19.30
C PRO A 87 9.09 17.56 -19.02
N ASP A 88 9.28 17.04 -17.80
CA ASP A 88 10.51 16.39 -17.33
C ASP A 88 10.39 14.84 -17.24
N GLY A 89 9.35 14.26 -17.83
CA GLY A 89 9.16 12.81 -17.95
C GLY A 89 7.83 12.29 -17.42
N THR A 90 7.64 10.98 -17.49
CA THR A 90 6.42 10.30 -17.02
C THR A 90 6.50 10.06 -15.52
N LYS A 91 5.42 10.42 -14.82
CA LYS A 91 5.30 10.27 -13.36
C LYS A 91 3.94 9.71 -12.98
N LEU A 92 3.89 9.03 -11.84
CA LEU A 92 2.67 8.58 -11.20
C LEU A 92 2.12 9.68 -10.29
N VAL A 93 0.84 9.99 -10.46
CA VAL A 93 0.07 10.88 -9.60
C VAL A 93 -0.95 10.03 -8.86
N THR A 94 -0.88 9.98 -7.53
CA THR A 94 -1.85 9.27 -6.69
C THR A 94 -2.76 10.28 -6.01
N VAL A 95 -4.05 10.22 -6.29
CA VAL A 95 -5.07 11.08 -5.69
C VAL A 95 -5.82 10.27 -4.64
N HIS A 96 -5.62 10.59 -3.38
CA HIS A 96 -6.34 9.98 -2.27
C HIS A 96 -7.65 10.72 -1.98
N ASP A 97 -8.69 9.98 -1.61
CA ASP A 97 -10.03 10.50 -1.30
C ASP A 97 -10.52 11.49 -2.37
N PRO A 98 -10.62 11.04 -3.63
CA PRO A 98 -10.81 11.95 -4.78
C PRO A 98 -12.22 12.53 -4.89
N ILE A 99 -13.15 12.15 -4.01
CA ILE A 99 -14.53 12.62 -4.02
C ILE A 99 -14.84 13.38 -2.71
N GLN A 100 -15.11 14.67 -2.83
CA GLN A 100 -15.38 15.53 -1.68
C GLN A 100 -16.81 15.37 -1.15
N GLY A 101 -16.99 15.59 0.17
CA GLY A 101 -18.29 15.52 0.82
C GLY A 101 -18.76 14.10 1.16
N TYR A 102 -17.90 13.10 0.96
CA TYR A 102 -18.09 11.76 1.49
C TYR A 102 -17.43 11.67 2.87
N SER A 103 -18.16 11.18 3.86
CA SER A 103 -17.59 10.72 5.13
C SER A 103 -18.18 9.36 5.46
N GLU A 104 -17.36 8.46 5.96
CA GLU A 104 -17.79 7.12 6.41
C GLU A 104 -18.87 7.23 7.52
N GLU A 105 -18.78 8.27 8.35
CA GLU A 105 -19.78 8.56 9.40
C GLU A 105 -21.17 8.95 8.84
N ALA A 106 -21.20 9.66 7.70
CA ALA A 106 -22.45 10.02 7.04
C ALA A 106 -23.06 8.85 6.26
N ALA A 107 -22.27 7.86 5.89
CA ALA A 107 -22.70 6.63 5.22
C ALA A 107 -23.29 5.58 6.19
N SER A 108 -23.21 5.79 7.51
CA SER A 108 -23.66 4.87 8.57
C SER A 108 -25.18 4.70 8.70
N GLY A 109 -25.97 5.20 7.76
CA GLY A 109 -27.40 4.94 7.63
C GLY A 109 -27.69 3.78 6.68
N GLU A 110 -27.88 2.56 7.18
CA GLU A 110 -28.46 1.36 6.53
C GLU A 110 -27.83 0.87 5.20
N ALA A 111 -26.89 1.58 4.60
CA ALA A 111 -26.23 1.12 3.39
C ALA A 111 -24.92 0.40 3.73
N SER A 112 -24.84 -0.88 3.40
CA SER A 112 -23.59 -1.67 3.47
C SER A 112 -22.48 -0.96 2.68
N ILE A 113 -21.36 -0.65 3.34
CA ILE A 113 -20.18 -0.07 2.68
C ILE A 113 -19.42 -1.24 2.02
N PRO A 114 -19.22 -1.22 0.69
CA PRO A 114 -18.45 -2.27 0.02
C PRO A 114 -17.03 -2.38 0.59
N GLY A 115 -16.69 -3.56 1.12
CA GLY A 115 -15.38 -3.79 1.73
C GLY A 115 -15.29 -3.42 3.22
N GLU A 116 -16.40 -3.05 3.87
CA GLU A 116 -16.45 -2.80 5.31
C GLU A 116 -16.05 -4.05 6.10
N TYR A 117 -15.26 -3.83 7.16
CA TYR A 117 -14.86 -4.88 8.10
C TYR A 117 -15.66 -4.78 9.37
N GLU A 118 -16.35 -5.85 9.72
CA GLU A 118 -16.94 -6.02 11.05
C GLU A 118 -15.93 -6.74 11.95
N PHE A 119 -15.48 -6.06 13.00
CA PHE A 119 -14.54 -6.63 13.96
C PHE A 119 -15.29 -7.16 15.18
N ALA A 120 -14.89 -8.34 15.65
CA ALA A 120 -15.29 -8.81 16.97
C ALA A 120 -14.55 -7.99 18.06
N ASP A 121 -15.19 -7.84 19.23
CA ASP A 121 -14.62 -7.05 20.35
C ASP A 121 -13.38 -7.74 20.96
N ASP A 122 -13.29 -9.05 20.85
CA ASP A 122 -12.19 -9.81 21.44
C ASP A 122 -10.96 -9.89 20.51
N PRO A 123 -9.75 -9.65 21.03
CA PRO A 123 -8.52 -9.77 20.26
C PRO A 123 -8.25 -11.23 19.88
N ILE A 124 -7.80 -11.46 18.65
CA ILE A 124 -7.33 -12.78 18.22
C ILE A 124 -5.86 -12.94 18.65
N VAL A 125 -5.62 -13.88 19.57
CA VAL A 125 -4.26 -14.21 20.02
C VAL A 125 -3.59 -15.14 19.00
N LEU A 126 -2.56 -14.62 18.34
CA LEU A 126 -1.79 -15.40 17.36
C LEU A 126 -0.64 -16.15 18.05
N LEU A 127 -0.40 -17.38 17.61
CA LEU A 127 0.77 -18.20 18.03
C LEU A 127 0.89 -18.37 19.55
N GLU A 128 -0.23 -18.53 20.26
CA GLU A 128 -0.32 -18.58 21.72
C GLU A 128 0.61 -19.64 22.35
N HIS A 129 0.76 -20.80 21.71
CA HIS A 129 1.52 -21.93 22.21
C HIS A 129 2.99 -21.96 21.77
N ARG A 130 3.49 -20.87 21.14
CA ARG A 130 4.89 -20.80 20.67
C ARG A 130 5.77 -20.06 21.63
N GLN A 131 7.01 -20.53 21.76
CA GLN A 131 8.02 -19.86 22.56
C GLN A 131 8.35 -18.49 21.96
N ARG A 132 8.52 -17.52 22.85
CA ARG A 132 8.93 -16.16 22.54
C ARG A 132 10.17 -15.80 23.33
N ILE A 133 11.09 -15.11 22.66
CA ILE A 133 12.30 -14.59 23.29
C ILE A 133 12.46 -13.12 22.88
N THR A 134 13.15 -12.35 23.71
CA THR A 134 13.54 -10.97 23.39
C THR A 134 15.03 -10.90 23.18
N ARG A 135 15.49 -10.15 22.20
CA ARG A 135 16.90 -9.93 21.91
C ARG A 135 17.16 -8.43 21.68
N SER A 136 18.25 -7.97 22.25
CA SER A 136 18.81 -6.67 21.90
C SER A 136 19.70 -6.83 20.67
N ILE A 137 19.49 -6.03 19.65
CA ILE A 137 20.22 -6.05 18.39
C ILE A 137 20.80 -4.69 18.10
N THR A 138 22.04 -4.65 17.62
CA THR A 138 22.72 -3.41 17.23
C THR A 138 23.15 -3.49 15.77
N ASN A 139 22.85 -2.46 14.99
CA ASN A 139 23.36 -2.36 13.61
C ASN A 139 24.77 -1.71 13.63
N ASN A 140 25.79 -2.53 13.49
CA ASN A 140 27.19 -2.08 13.38
C ASN A 140 27.60 -1.74 11.93
N GLY A 141 26.67 -1.83 10.99
CA GLY A 141 26.90 -1.49 9.58
C GLY A 141 26.81 0.01 9.31
N SER A 142 27.15 0.41 8.10
CA SER A 142 27.09 1.80 7.62
C SER A 142 25.77 2.15 6.92
N ARG A 143 24.84 1.21 6.81
CA ARG A 143 23.55 1.36 6.13
C ARG A 143 22.43 0.82 6.98
N PRO A 144 21.19 1.35 6.82
CA PRO A 144 20.01 0.76 7.44
C PRO A 144 19.84 -0.70 7.02
N ILE A 145 19.47 -1.54 7.97
CA ILE A 145 19.16 -2.97 7.74
C ILE A 145 17.69 -3.21 8.06
N GLN A 146 17.00 -3.85 7.15
CA GLN A 146 15.60 -4.21 7.30
C GLN A 146 15.45 -5.72 7.36
N VAL A 147 14.78 -6.23 8.39
CA VAL A 147 14.51 -7.66 8.57
C VAL A 147 13.01 -7.90 8.45
N GLY A 148 12.60 -8.75 7.52
CA GLY A 148 11.21 -9.12 7.30
C GLY A 148 10.66 -10.05 8.39
N SER A 149 9.33 -10.03 8.57
CA SER A 149 8.62 -10.81 9.60
C SER A 149 8.94 -12.30 9.60
N HIS A 150 9.12 -12.91 8.43
CA HIS A 150 9.33 -14.35 8.27
C HIS A 150 10.79 -14.72 7.95
N PHE A 151 11.71 -13.78 8.06
CA PHE A 151 13.14 -14.08 7.89
C PHE A 151 13.63 -14.94 9.08
N HIS A 152 14.40 -15.99 8.82
CA HIS A 152 15.06 -16.78 9.87
C HIS A 152 16.09 -15.90 10.58
N PHE A 153 15.80 -15.48 11.82
CA PHE A 153 16.53 -14.41 12.48
C PHE A 153 18.01 -14.75 12.71
N TYR A 154 18.31 -16.03 12.95
CA TYR A 154 19.67 -16.55 13.02
C TYR A 154 20.53 -16.19 11.82
N GLU A 155 19.94 -16.14 10.63
CA GLU A 155 20.61 -15.85 9.36
C GLU A 155 20.56 -14.38 8.96
N ALA A 156 20.09 -13.49 9.84
CA ALA A 156 20.02 -12.06 9.57
C ALA A 156 21.41 -11.48 9.28
N ASN A 157 21.44 -10.33 8.62
CA ASN A 157 22.65 -9.67 8.15
C ASN A 157 23.76 -9.68 9.20
N SER A 158 25.00 -10.04 8.79
CA SER A 158 26.16 -10.17 9.67
C SER A 158 26.59 -8.86 10.37
N ALA A 159 26.17 -7.71 9.85
CA ALA A 159 26.40 -6.42 10.50
C ALA A 159 25.48 -6.17 11.71
N LEU A 160 24.43 -7.00 11.90
CA LEU A 160 23.62 -7.00 13.11
C LEU A 160 24.32 -7.81 14.20
N ALA A 161 24.69 -7.14 15.28
CA ALA A 161 25.30 -7.74 16.46
C ALA A 161 24.21 -8.14 17.47
N PHE A 162 24.11 -9.40 17.80
CA PHE A 162 23.21 -10.00 18.80
C PHE A 162 23.67 -11.40 19.15
N ASP A 163 23.14 -12.00 20.23
CA ASP A 163 23.33 -13.43 20.55
C ASP A 163 22.64 -14.29 19.47
N ARG A 164 23.42 -14.64 18.46
CA ARG A 164 22.93 -15.31 17.25
C ARG A 164 22.52 -16.76 17.54
N GLU A 165 23.28 -17.48 18.33
CA GLU A 165 23.03 -18.89 18.61
C GLU A 165 21.67 -19.11 19.28
N GLY A 166 21.30 -18.23 20.21
CA GLY A 166 20.01 -18.25 20.88
C GLY A 166 18.82 -17.86 20.00
N THR A 167 19.02 -17.62 18.69
CA THR A 167 17.94 -17.24 17.76
C THR A 167 17.70 -18.27 16.65
N GLN A 168 18.37 -19.41 16.72
CA GLN A 168 18.14 -20.47 15.75
C GLN A 168 16.72 -21.01 15.86
N GLY A 169 15.99 -21.02 14.76
CA GLY A 169 14.59 -21.43 14.72
C GLY A 169 13.60 -20.36 15.14
N TYR A 170 14.02 -19.11 15.21
CA TYR A 170 13.14 -17.98 15.53
C TYR A 170 13.01 -17.01 14.37
N ARG A 171 11.90 -16.30 14.34
CA ARG A 171 11.58 -15.19 13.44
C ARG A 171 11.02 -14.00 14.21
N LEU A 172 10.90 -12.84 13.61
CA LEU A 172 10.26 -11.68 14.26
C LEU A 172 8.81 -12.00 14.66
N ASP A 173 8.42 -11.61 15.87
CA ASP A 173 7.03 -11.68 16.38
C ASP A 173 6.27 -10.42 15.98
N ILE A 174 6.13 -10.25 14.68
CA ILE A 174 5.38 -9.15 14.07
C ILE A 174 4.42 -9.70 13.00
N PRO A 175 3.37 -8.97 12.62
CA PRO A 175 2.45 -9.39 11.57
C PRO A 175 3.15 -9.73 10.25
N SER A 176 2.56 -10.68 9.51
CA SER A 176 3.05 -11.10 8.20
C SER A 176 3.13 -9.92 7.24
N GLY A 177 4.20 -9.82 6.47
CA GLY A 177 4.44 -8.74 5.52
C GLY A 177 5.10 -7.49 6.11
N LEU A 178 5.16 -7.36 7.44
CA LEU A 178 5.87 -6.27 8.09
C LEU A 178 7.37 -6.57 8.26
N SER A 179 8.12 -5.56 8.62
CA SER A 179 9.57 -5.62 8.84
C SER A 179 10.00 -4.66 9.95
N VAL A 180 11.14 -4.95 10.54
CA VAL A 180 11.85 -4.06 11.47
C VAL A 180 13.04 -3.46 10.75
N ARG A 181 13.17 -2.14 10.80
CA ARG A 181 14.28 -1.36 10.24
C ARG A 181 15.16 -0.85 11.38
N ILE A 182 16.46 -1.02 11.24
CA ILE A 182 17.46 -0.66 12.26
C ILE A 182 18.50 0.24 11.59
N GLU A 183 18.59 1.47 12.06
CA GLU A 183 19.52 2.46 11.51
C GLU A 183 20.98 2.18 11.94
N PRO A 184 21.98 2.70 11.21
CA PRO A 184 23.39 2.56 11.58
C PRO A 184 23.66 3.04 13.02
N GLY A 185 24.28 2.20 13.85
CA GLY A 185 24.58 2.47 15.24
C GLY A 185 23.40 2.35 16.20
N GLU A 186 22.20 2.10 15.69
CA GLU A 186 21.02 1.91 16.54
C GLU A 186 21.05 0.56 17.24
N THR A 187 20.63 0.58 18.52
CA THR A 187 20.36 -0.62 19.32
C THR A 187 18.87 -0.66 19.63
N GLN A 188 18.23 -1.76 19.30
CA GLN A 188 16.79 -1.96 19.47
C GLN A 188 16.52 -3.33 20.09
N GLU A 189 15.48 -3.42 20.94
CA GLU A 189 14.93 -4.69 21.40
C GLU A 189 13.89 -5.21 20.42
N VAL A 190 14.03 -6.48 20.02
CA VAL A 190 13.06 -7.19 19.16
C VAL A 190 12.51 -8.42 19.86
N ARG A 191 11.23 -8.66 19.66
CA ARG A 191 10.57 -9.90 20.08
C ARG A 191 10.65 -10.91 18.94
N LEU A 192 11.04 -12.11 19.28
CA LEU A 192 11.13 -13.24 18.35
C LEU A 192 10.18 -14.35 18.79
N VAL A 193 9.62 -15.05 17.82
CA VAL A 193 8.73 -16.20 18.05
C VAL A 193 9.27 -17.42 17.32
N GLU A 194 9.10 -18.59 17.92
CA GLU A 194 9.53 -19.85 17.35
C GLU A 194 8.85 -20.13 16.00
N ILE A 195 9.63 -20.57 15.00
CA ILE A 195 9.16 -21.04 13.71
C ILE A 195 8.51 -22.42 13.90
N GLY A 196 7.34 -22.62 13.32
CA GLY A 196 6.60 -23.88 13.42
C GLY A 196 6.69 -24.71 12.14
N GLY A 197 5.75 -25.67 12.02
CA GLY A 197 5.70 -26.60 10.90
C GLY A 197 6.79 -27.67 10.96
N THR A 198 7.37 -28.03 9.82
CA THR A 198 8.45 -29.06 9.72
C THR A 198 9.78 -28.60 10.31
N LYS A 199 9.90 -27.31 10.66
CA LYS A 199 11.15 -26.68 11.13
C LYS A 199 12.30 -26.84 10.13
N GLU A 200 12.00 -26.74 8.85
CA GLU A 200 12.98 -26.79 7.77
C GLU A 200 13.18 -25.40 7.18
N ILE A 201 14.43 -24.99 7.07
CA ILE A 201 14.86 -23.68 6.61
C ILE A 201 15.78 -23.87 5.40
N TYR A 202 15.42 -23.26 4.28
CA TYR A 202 16.21 -23.32 3.05
C TYR A 202 16.39 -21.91 2.45
N GLY A 203 17.52 -21.69 1.83
CA GLY A 203 17.88 -20.41 1.24
C GLY A 203 18.43 -19.43 2.27
N PHE A 204 17.91 -18.23 2.36
CA PHE A 204 18.39 -17.10 3.18
C PHE A 204 19.91 -16.88 3.02
N ALA A 205 20.68 -16.86 4.11
CA ALA A 205 22.13 -16.78 4.07
C ALA A 205 22.82 -18.16 3.95
N GLY A 206 22.05 -19.24 3.87
CA GLY A 206 22.54 -20.61 3.71
C GLY A 206 23.21 -21.21 4.95
N MET A 207 23.02 -20.59 6.10
CA MET A 207 23.66 -21.04 7.35
C MET A 207 22.98 -22.29 7.95
N THR A 208 21.68 -22.45 7.70
CA THR A 208 20.90 -23.62 8.18
C THR A 208 20.71 -24.66 7.09
N ASN A 209 20.08 -24.24 6.00
CA ASN A 209 19.83 -25.00 4.77
C ASN A 209 19.40 -26.45 4.99
N GLY A 210 18.43 -26.67 5.86
CA GLY A 210 17.90 -27.96 6.26
C GLY A 210 17.00 -27.86 7.50
N ARG A 211 16.87 -28.99 8.21
CA ARG A 211 16.07 -29.06 9.43
C ARG A 211 16.81 -28.45 10.61
N ILE A 212 16.12 -27.59 11.38
CA ILE A 212 16.64 -27.05 12.64
C ILE A 212 16.84 -28.21 13.63
N GLN A 213 18.04 -28.31 14.16
CA GLN A 213 18.33 -29.25 15.25
C GLN A 213 17.79 -28.62 16.54
N SER A 214 16.88 -29.35 17.20
CA SER A 214 16.30 -28.94 18.50
C SER A 214 17.26 -29.27 19.63
#